data_5103dca11a4670b3121b7a1c8e6717ef
#
_entry.id   5103dca11a4670b3121b7a1c8e6717ef
#
_cell.length_a   1.000
_cell.length_b   1.000
_cell.length_c   1.000
_cell.angle_alpha   90.00
_cell.angle_beta   90.00
_cell.angle_gamma   90.00
#
_symmetry.space_group_name_H-M   'P 1'
#
loop_
_entity.id
_entity.type
_entity.pdbx_description
1 polymer ?
#
loop_
_entity_poly.entity_id
_entity_poly.type
_entity_poly.pdbx_seq_one_letter_code
_entity_poly.pdbx_strand_id
1 'polypeptide(L)'
;MANKNTRNTQSQLFKALTRLFSGPIINYRSQSGRKIRRQHMDKFSSRFKSASGQQFKKSLYNPLDQIAANAMQNQRRVERYVDFDQMEYMPEIASAMDIYADEMTTYSDLTNMLNVRCPNEEIKAVLENLYSKILNVDYNLFAWARTMCKYGDFFLYLDIDDKYGIQSAISLPIAEVERLEGQDSTNPNYVQYQWNGAGMTFENWQIAHFRVLGNDKHAPYGTSVLDPAR
;
A
#
# COMPACT_ATOMS: atom_id res chain seq x y z
N MET A 1 35.95 26.35 -14.69
CA MET A 1 35.59 25.05 -15.37
C MET A 1 34.81 24.22 -14.39
N ALA A 2 33.49 24.31 -14.42
CA ALA A 2 32.62 23.62 -13.48
C ALA A 2 32.40 22.19 -13.93
N ASN A 3 32.52 21.30 -12.97
CA ASN A 3 32.64 19.86 -13.03
C ASN A 3 31.44 19.18 -13.72
N LYS A 4 31.58 18.86 -15.01
CA LYS A 4 30.58 18.11 -15.80
C LYS A 4 30.39 16.66 -15.32
N ASN A 5 31.30 16.11 -14.49
CA ASN A 5 31.26 14.73 -14.05
C ASN A 5 30.29 14.46 -12.91
N THR A 6 30.01 15.42 -12.02
CA THR A 6 29.08 15.25 -10.91
C THR A 6 27.62 15.16 -11.36
N ARG A 7 27.23 15.88 -12.41
CA ARG A 7 25.85 15.78 -12.95
C ARG A 7 25.55 14.44 -13.62
N ASN A 8 26.55 13.81 -14.22
CA ASN A 8 26.35 12.50 -14.88
C ASN A 8 26.26 11.35 -13.86
N THR A 9 26.97 11.46 -12.73
CA THR A 9 26.93 10.42 -11.68
C THR A 9 25.58 10.42 -10.93
N GLN A 10 25.06 11.62 -10.62
CA GLN A 10 23.71 11.75 -10.03
C GLN A 10 22.62 11.23 -10.97
N SER A 11 22.70 11.51 -12.28
CA SER A 11 21.72 11.00 -13.24
C SER A 11 21.80 9.47 -13.43
N GLN A 12 22.96 8.85 -13.27
CA GLN A 12 23.12 7.39 -13.33
C GLN A 12 22.63 6.70 -12.05
N LEU A 13 22.84 7.30 -10.89
CA LEU A 13 22.31 6.82 -9.62
C LEU A 13 20.78 6.93 -9.58
N PHE A 14 20.21 8.03 -10.03
CA PHE A 14 18.76 8.17 -10.17
C PHE A 14 18.18 7.16 -11.16
N LYS A 15 18.85 6.89 -12.28
CA LYS A 15 18.44 5.83 -13.21
C LYS A 15 18.59 4.43 -12.62
N ALA A 16 19.58 4.19 -11.78
CA ALA A 16 19.74 2.91 -11.10
C ALA A 16 18.68 2.72 -9.99
N LEU A 17 18.31 3.79 -9.28
CA LEU A 17 17.27 3.77 -8.26
C LEU A 17 15.86 3.68 -8.86
N THR A 18 15.56 4.42 -9.91
CA THR A 18 14.30 4.23 -10.66
C THR A 18 14.22 2.81 -11.25
N ARG A 19 15.34 2.20 -11.65
CA ARG A 19 15.37 0.79 -12.04
C ARG A 19 15.18 -0.17 -10.86
N LEU A 20 15.63 0.15 -9.65
CA LEU A 20 15.41 -0.66 -8.44
C LEU A 20 13.95 -0.62 -7.98
N PHE A 21 13.31 0.53 -8.07
CA PHE A 21 11.91 0.72 -7.69
C PHE A 21 10.92 0.46 -8.85
N SER A 22 11.29 0.75 -10.09
CA SER A 22 10.48 0.50 -11.30
C SER A 22 10.89 -0.76 -12.07
N GLY A 23 12.10 -1.28 -11.86
CA GLY A 23 12.64 -2.42 -12.60
C GLY A 23 11.79 -3.70 -12.57
N PRO A 24 11.24 -4.12 -11.43
CA PRO A 24 10.33 -5.26 -11.38
C PRO A 24 8.99 -4.97 -12.06
N ILE A 25 8.59 -3.73 -12.19
CA ILE A 25 7.29 -3.27 -12.67
C ILE A 25 7.32 -3.00 -14.18
N ILE A 26 8.38 -2.34 -14.66
CA ILE A 26 8.55 -2.04 -16.10
C ILE A 26 8.86 -3.31 -16.92
N ASN A 27 9.54 -4.29 -16.34
CA ASN A 27 9.80 -5.60 -16.98
C ASN A 27 8.53 -6.47 -17.14
N TYR A 28 7.37 -6.00 -16.71
CA TYR A 28 6.08 -6.68 -16.90
C TYR A 28 5.70 -6.89 -18.36
N ARG A 29 6.18 -6.10 -19.27
CA ARG A 29 5.92 -6.24 -20.72
C ARG A 29 6.82 -7.28 -21.40
N SER A 30 7.88 -7.75 -20.77
CA SER A 30 8.70 -8.82 -21.31
C SER A 30 8.20 -10.19 -20.82
N GLN A 31 8.14 -11.18 -21.71
CA GLN A 31 7.74 -12.56 -21.36
C GLN A 31 8.65 -13.18 -20.27
N SER A 32 9.91 -12.74 -20.15
CA SER A 32 10.85 -13.20 -19.13
C SER A 32 10.50 -12.66 -17.73
N GLY A 33 10.04 -11.41 -17.61
CA GLY A 33 9.60 -10.82 -16.36
C GLY A 33 8.37 -11.53 -15.78
N ARG A 34 7.45 -11.98 -16.65
CA ARG A 34 6.29 -12.78 -16.23
C ARG A 34 6.69 -14.12 -15.61
N LYS A 35 7.74 -14.79 -16.12
CA LYS A 35 8.23 -16.08 -15.57
C LYS A 35 8.85 -15.92 -14.19
N ILE A 36 9.65 -14.88 -13.97
CA ILE A 36 10.33 -14.62 -12.69
C ILE A 36 9.29 -14.31 -11.61
N ARG A 37 8.26 -13.54 -11.92
CA ARG A 37 7.18 -13.23 -10.97
C ARG A 37 6.35 -14.46 -10.62
N ARG A 38 5.98 -15.30 -11.58
CA ARG A 38 5.27 -16.56 -11.28
C ARG A 38 6.06 -17.42 -10.31
N GLN A 39 7.36 -17.57 -10.49
CA GLN A 39 8.21 -18.37 -9.58
C GLN A 39 8.31 -17.75 -8.18
N HIS A 40 8.35 -16.42 -8.04
CA HIS A 40 8.38 -15.76 -6.74
C HIS A 40 7.02 -15.80 -6.04
N MET A 41 5.93 -15.60 -6.76
CA MET A 41 4.58 -15.68 -6.21
C MET A 41 4.19 -17.11 -5.84
N ASP A 42 4.59 -18.12 -6.63
CA ASP A 42 4.34 -19.52 -6.30
C ASP A 42 5.09 -19.95 -5.04
N LYS A 43 6.29 -19.42 -4.80
CA LYS A 43 7.04 -19.64 -3.54
C LYS A 43 6.41 -18.92 -2.34
N PHE A 44 5.82 -17.75 -2.55
CA PHE A 44 5.11 -17.01 -1.49
C PHE A 44 3.74 -17.64 -1.20
N SER A 45 2.98 -17.98 -2.23
CA SER A 45 1.65 -18.59 -2.09
C SER A 45 1.71 -19.98 -1.45
N SER A 46 2.82 -20.72 -1.64
CA SER A 46 2.99 -22.03 -1.01
C SER A 46 3.21 -21.95 0.51
N ARG A 47 3.70 -20.82 1.03
CA ARG A 47 3.87 -20.57 2.47
C ARG A 47 2.59 -20.12 3.17
N PHE A 48 1.64 -19.57 2.43
CA PHE A 48 0.36 -19.06 2.94
C PHE A 48 -0.86 -19.89 2.47
N LYS A 49 -0.66 -21.13 2.10
CA LYS A 49 -1.78 -22.07 1.88
C LYS A 49 -2.40 -22.44 3.22
N SER A 50 -3.13 -21.50 3.81
CA SER A 50 -4.12 -21.87 4.82
C SER A 50 -5.24 -22.69 4.14
N ALA A 51 -5.82 -23.62 4.89
CA ALA A 51 -6.88 -24.52 4.37
C ALA A 51 -8.10 -23.76 3.80
N SER A 52 -8.29 -22.49 4.16
CA SER A 52 -9.34 -21.60 3.65
C SER A 52 -9.12 -21.18 2.17
N GLY A 53 -7.87 -21.10 1.72
CA GLY A 53 -7.57 -20.78 0.31
C GLY A 53 -7.97 -21.86 -0.70
N GLN A 54 -8.36 -23.04 -0.26
CA GLN A 54 -8.81 -24.11 -1.16
C GLN A 54 -10.29 -24.02 -1.54
N GLN A 55 -11.11 -23.31 -0.76
CA GLN A 55 -12.54 -23.15 -1.07
C GLN A 55 -12.80 -22.15 -2.20
N PHE A 56 -11.89 -21.20 -2.45
CA PHE A 56 -12.03 -20.24 -3.55
C PHE A 56 -11.74 -20.80 -4.94
N LYS A 57 -11.24 -22.01 -5.07
CA LYS A 57 -10.84 -22.59 -6.39
C LYS A 57 -11.97 -23.28 -7.15
N LYS A 58 -13.20 -23.29 -6.68
CA LYS A 58 -14.29 -24.07 -7.30
C LYS A 58 -15.58 -23.29 -7.54
N SER A 59 -15.57 -21.98 -7.62
CA SER A 59 -16.70 -21.27 -8.21
C SER A 59 -16.53 -21.27 -9.73
N LEU A 60 -17.49 -21.84 -10.43
CA LEU A 60 -17.61 -21.64 -11.89
C LEU A 60 -17.48 -20.14 -12.15
N TYR A 61 -16.53 -19.78 -12.99
CA TYR A 61 -16.17 -18.42 -13.35
C TYR A 61 -17.38 -17.72 -14.01
N ASN A 62 -18.25 -17.17 -13.19
CA ASN A 62 -19.33 -16.31 -13.65
C ASN A 62 -18.93 -14.89 -13.29
N PRO A 63 -18.49 -14.06 -14.24
CA PRO A 63 -18.00 -12.71 -13.98
C PRO A 63 -19.06 -11.84 -13.28
N LEU A 64 -20.35 -12.10 -13.53
CA LEU A 64 -21.46 -11.39 -12.88
C LEU A 64 -21.56 -11.70 -11.38
N ASP A 65 -21.33 -12.95 -10.98
CA ASP A 65 -21.34 -13.34 -9.56
C ASP A 65 -20.18 -12.73 -8.79
N GLN A 66 -19.01 -12.58 -9.43
CA GLN A 66 -17.87 -11.91 -8.82
C GLN A 66 -18.10 -10.41 -8.66
N ILE A 67 -18.65 -9.76 -9.67
CA ILE A 67 -19.01 -8.32 -9.60
C ILE A 67 -20.03 -8.08 -8.48
N ALA A 68 -21.06 -8.92 -8.40
CA ALA A 68 -22.06 -8.82 -7.33
C ALA A 68 -21.48 -9.07 -5.94
N ALA A 69 -20.60 -10.08 -5.80
CA ALA A 69 -19.94 -10.38 -4.54
C ALA A 69 -19.00 -9.22 -4.10
N ASN A 70 -18.24 -8.65 -5.02
CA ASN A 70 -17.39 -7.50 -4.74
C ASN A 70 -18.20 -6.27 -4.34
N ALA A 71 -19.31 -5.99 -5.05
CA ALA A 71 -20.19 -4.88 -4.71
C ALA A 71 -20.80 -5.03 -3.31
N MET A 72 -21.24 -6.24 -2.94
CA MET A 72 -21.76 -6.52 -1.58
C MET A 72 -20.66 -6.38 -0.52
N GLN A 73 -19.47 -6.84 -0.81
CA GLN A 73 -18.33 -6.72 0.11
C GLN A 73 -17.96 -5.26 0.33
N ASN A 74 -17.94 -4.45 -0.72
CA ASN A 74 -17.68 -3.02 -0.62
C ASN A 74 -18.76 -2.29 0.18
N GLN A 75 -20.03 -2.58 -0.06
CA GLN A 75 -21.11 -2.00 0.72
C GLN A 75 -20.94 -2.28 2.20
N ARG A 76 -20.69 -3.53 2.59
CA ARG A 76 -20.43 -3.92 3.99
C ARG A 76 -19.20 -3.24 4.57
N ARG A 77 -18.18 -2.99 3.75
CA ARG A 77 -16.97 -2.28 4.16
C ARG A 77 -17.28 -0.81 4.46
N VAL A 78 -18.00 -0.13 3.58
CA VAL A 78 -18.41 1.27 3.77
C VAL A 78 -19.30 1.40 5.01
N GLU A 79 -20.26 0.49 5.21
CA GLU A 79 -21.10 0.47 6.42
C GLU A 79 -20.24 0.37 7.70
N ARG A 80 -19.21 -0.48 7.72
CA ARG A 80 -18.29 -0.57 8.86
C ARG A 80 -17.55 0.74 9.09
N TYR A 81 -17.11 1.39 8.04
CA TYR A 81 -16.39 2.66 8.16
C TYR A 81 -17.27 3.77 8.74
N VAL A 82 -18.55 3.80 8.37
CA VAL A 82 -19.53 4.72 8.97
C VAL A 82 -19.71 4.42 10.46
N ASP A 83 -19.77 3.14 10.85
CA ASP A 83 -19.85 2.77 12.27
C ASP A 83 -18.60 3.24 13.04
N PHE A 84 -17.39 3.06 12.47
CA PHE A 84 -16.16 3.55 13.08
C PHE A 84 -16.12 5.08 13.21
N ASP A 85 -16.66 5.79 12.22
CA ASP A 85 -16.81 7.25 12.30
C ASP A 85 -17.72 7.65 13.45
N GLN A 86 -18.83 6.93 13.64
CA GLN A 86 -19.73 7.18 14.76
C GLN A 86 -19.11 6.83 16.12
N MET A 87 -18.36 5.74 16.20
CA MET A 87 -17.67 5.36 17.44
C MET A 87 -16.63 6.39 17.87
N GLU A 88 -15.97 7.04 16.92
CA GLU A 88 -14.95 8.08 17.20
C GLU A 88 -15.56 9.33 17.87
N TYR A 89 -16.86 9.58 17.78
CA TYR A 89 -17.49 10.67 18.54
C TYR A 89 -17.41 10.46 20.05
N MET A 90 -17.15 9.25 20.51
CA MET A 90 -16.86 8.98 21.92
C MET A 90 -15.42 9.38 22.24
N PRO A 91 -15.19 10.31 23.18
CA PRO A 91 -13.86 10.82 23.48
C PRO A 91 -12.90 9.76 24.01
N GLU A 92 -13.41 8.72 24.66
CA GLU A 92 -12.61 7.59 25.14
C GLU A 92 -12.05 6.78 23.99
N ILE A 93 -12.84 6.55 22.93
CA ILE A 93 -12.42 5.81 21.74
C ILE A 93 -11.44 6.66 20.94
N ALA A 94 -11.73 7.95 20.76
CA ALA A 94 -10.82 8.87 20.08
C ALA A 94 -9.45 8.90 20.76
N SER A 95 -9.44 9.04 22.11
CA SER A 95 -8.20 9.03 22.90
C SER A 95 -7.46 7.70 22.82
N ALA A 96 -8.17 6.58 22.81
CA ALA A 96 -7.55 5.28 22.65
C ALA A 96 -6.87 5.13 21.27
N MET A 97 -7.49 5.62 20.20
CA MET A 97 -6.88 5.61 18.86
C MET A 97 -5.66 6.52 18.78
N ASP A 98 -5.70 7.68 19.44
CA ASP A 98 -4.55 8.57 19.52
C ASP A 98 -3.37 7.91 20.24
N ILE A 99 -3.63 7.18 21.33
CA ILE A 99 -2.61 6.39 22.04
C ILE A 99 -2.03 5.30 21.13
N TYR A 100 -2.87 4.55 20.40
CA TYR A 100 -2.38 3.53 19.45
C TYR A 100 -1.49 4.15 18.37
N ALA A 101 -1.89 5.30 17.82
CA ALA A 101 -1.10 6.00 16.82
C ALA A 101 0.22 6.52 17.38
N ASP A 102 0.20 7.08 18.59
CA ASP A 102 1.37 7.62 19.28
C ASP A 102 2.39 6.52 19.59
N GLU A 103 1.94 5.39 20.12
CA GLU A 103 2.80 4.24 20.42
C GLU A 103 3.43 3.62 19.15
N MET A 104 2.76 3.70 18.00
CA MET A 104 3.32 3.25 16.72
C MET A 104 4.30 4.24 16.11
N THR A 105 4.23 5.51 16.48
CA THR A 105 5.03 6.61 15.92
C THR A 105 5.95 7.26 16.95
N THR A 106 6.36 6.48 17.95
CA THR A 106 7.26 6.96 18.99
C THR A 106 8.60 7.41 18.42
N TYR A 107 9.06 8.55 18.86
CA TYR A 107 10.39 9.07 18.59
C TYR A 107 11.10 9.44 19.89
N SER A 108 12.41 9.53 19.85
CA SER A 108 13.19 10.07 20.96
C SER A 108 13.97 11.30 20.49
N ASP A 109 14.35 12.15 21.43
CA ASP A 109 15.16 13.36 21.14
C ASP A 109 16.49 13.04 20.41
N LEU A 110 16.90 11.78 20.45
CA LEU A 110 18.16 11.30 19.85
C LEU A 110 17.95 10.61 18.50
N THR A 111 16.73 10.20 18.13
CA THR A 111 16.45 9.43 16.92
C THR A 111 15.16 9.90 16.26
N ASN A 112 15.24 10.14 14.95
CA ASN A 112 14.05 10.39 14.14
C ASN A 112 13.13 9.16 14.14
N MET A 113 11.82 9.33 13.89
CA MET A 113 10.88 8.22 13.75
C MET A 113 11.35 7.23 12.69
N LEU A 114 11.83 7.75 11.56
CA LEU A 114 12.36 6.93 10.49
C LEU A 114 13.88 6.90 10.52
N ASN A 115 14.44 5.71 10.65
CA ASN A 115 15.88 5.48 10.58
C ASN A 115 16.24 4.56 9.42
N VAL A 116 16.95 5.09 8.43
CA VAL A 116 17.40 4.33 7.27
C VAL A 116 18.76 3.70 7.56
N ARG A 117 18.82 2.36 7.58
CA ARG A 117 20.07 1.61 7.74
C ARG A 117 20.49 1.03 6.39
N CYS A 118 21.56 1.53 5.84
CA CYS A 118 22.10 1.05 4.58
C CYS A 118 23.65 1.05 4.67
N PRO A 119 24.33 -0.01 4.21
CA PRO A 119 25.80 -0.08 4.21
C PRO A 119 26.42 0.88 3.18
N ASN A 120 25.66 1.32 2.17
CA ASN A 120 26.10 2.27 1.17
C ASN A 120 25.58 3.66 1.51
N GLU A 121 26.49 4.57 1.84
CA GLU A 121 26.13 5.95 2.25
C GLU A 121 25.46 6.76 1.13
N GLU A 122 25.78 6.52 -0.15
CA GLU A 122 25.14 7.22 -1.27
C GLU A 122 23.67 6.81 -1.39
N ILE A 123 23.39 5.52 -1.29
CA ILE A 123 22.00 5.00 -1.30
C ILE A 123 21.24 5.48 -0.08
N LYS A 124 21.88 5.46 1.09
CA LYS A 124 21.30 5.96 2.33
C LYS A 124 20.87 7.42 2.20
N ALA A 125 21.76 8.28 1.70
CA ALA A 125 21.48 9.71 1.51
C ALA A 125 20.29 9.96 0.55
N VAL A 126 20.16 9.15 -0.51
CA VAL A 126 19.02 9.24 -1.43
C VAL A 126 17.73 8.79 -0.75
N LEU A 127 17.74 7.70 0.01
CA LEU A 127 16.57 7.21 0.73
C LEU A 127 16.15 8.17 1.84
N GLU A 128 17.09 8.73 2.59
CA GLU A 128 16.80 9.74 3.60
C GLU A 128 16.19 11.00 2.98
N ASN A 129 16.71 11.44 1.83
CA ASN A 129 16.12 12.58 1.11
C ASN A 129 14.70 12.26 0.61
N LEU A 130 14.46 11.06 0.10
CA LEU A 130 13.14 10.61 -0.35
C LEU A 130 12.14 10.61 0.81
N TYR A 131 12.47 9.93 1.90
CA TYR A 131 11.53 9.74 3.00
C TYR A 131 11.32 11.01 3.84
N SER A 132 12.39 11.77 4.13
CA SER A 132 12.28 12.94 5.01
C SER A 132 11.83 14.19 4.27
N LYS A 133 12.25 14.40 3.01
CA LYS A 133 11.96 15.65 2.28
C LYS A 133 10.85 15.53 1.26
N ILE A 134 10.80 14.43 0.49
CA ILE A 134 9.81 14.28 -0.58
C ILE A 134 8.51 13.73 -0.01
N LEU A 135 8.56 12.62 0.71
CA LEU A 135 7.40 11.99 1.31
C LEU A 135 7.01 12.61 2.64
N ASN A 136 7.94 13.31 3.29
CA ASN A 136 7.76 13.92 4.61
C ASN A 136 7.12 12.96 5.62
N VAL A 137 7.68 11.75 5.71
CA VAL A 137 7.10 10.64 6.46
C VAL A 137 7.00 10.99 7.94
N ASP A 138 8.03 11.59 8.53
CA ASP A 138 8.06 11.94 9.95
C ASP A 138 6.87 12.84 10.36
N TYR A 139 6.47 13.76 9.49
CA TYR A 139 5.33 14.64 9.74
C TYR A 139 3.97 13.93 9.57
N ASN A 140 3.86 13.08 8.56
CA ASN A 140 2.59 12.49 8.16
C ASN A 140 2.28 11.16 8.88
N LEU A 141 3.29 10.50 9.43
CA LEU A 141 3.20 9.12 9.90
C LEU A 141 2.14 8.93 10.99
N PHE A 142 2.02 9.87 11.92
CA PHE A 142 1.00 9.81 12.97
C PHE A 142 -0.42 9.79 12.38
N ALA A 143 -0.72 10.69 11.46
CA ALA A 143 -2.04 10.76 10.82
C ALA A 143 -2.33 9.51 9.99
N TRP A 144 -1.33 8.98 9.29
CA TRP A 144 -1.46 7.73 8.51
C TRP A 144 -1.70 6.52 9.42
N ALA A 145 -0.93 6.41 10.50
CA ALA A 145 -1.07 5.35 11.49
C ALA A 145 -2.43 5.39 12.18
N ARG A 146 -2.87 6.58 12.59
CA ARG A 146 -4.19 6.77 13.21
C ARG A 146 -5.33 6.36 12.28
N THR A 147 -5.25 6.75 11.01
CA THR A 147 -6.22 6.38 9.99
C THR A 147 -6.22 4.88 9.74
N MET A 148 -5.04 4.27 9.67
CA MET A 148 -4.90 2.82 9.51
C MET A 148 -5.47 2.06 10.72
N CYS A 149 -5.27 2.54 11.95
CA CYS A 149 -5.89 1.97 13.14
C CYS A 149 -7.41 2.02 13.08
N LYS A 150 -7.96 3.17 12.70
CA LYS A 150 -9.40 3.40 12.65
C LYS A 150 -10.10 2.50 11.65
N TYR A 151 -9.60 2.43 10.42
CA TYR A 151 -10.28 1.72 9.33
C TYR A 151 -9.71 0.32 9.06
N GLY A 152 -8.53 0.02 9.59
CA GLY A 152 -7.80 -1.21 9.28
C GLY A 152 -7.00 -1.15 7.99
N ASP A 153 -7.27 -0.17 7.13
CA ASP A 153 -6.65 0.05 5.84
C ASP A 153 -6.15 1.49 5.69
N PHE A 154 -5.14 1.69 4.87
CA PHE A 154 -4.67 3.01 4.47
C PHE A 154 -4.09 2.93 3.06
N PHE A 155 -4.51 3.85 2.18
CA PHE A 155 -4.08 3.91 0.79
C PHE A 155 -3.29 5.19 0.53
N LEU A 156 -2.11 5.03 0.01
CA LEU A 156 -1.22 6.12 -0.36
C LEU A 156 -0.95 6.05 -1.86
N TYR A 157 -1.42 7.05 -2.60
CA TYR A 157 -1.09 7.20 -4.01
C TYR A 157 0.31 7.79 -4.14
N LEU A 158 1.14 7.16 -4.94
CA LEU A 158 2.49 7.59 -5.26
C LEU A 158 2.49 8.22 -6.65
N ASP A 159 2.77 9.52 -6.70
CA ASP A 159 3.00 10.23 -7.96
C ASP A 159 4.43 9.95 -8.44
N ILE A 160 4.53 9.18 -9.50
CA ILE A 160 5.81 8.66 -9.99
C ILE A 160 6.06 9.13 -11.41
N ASP A 161 7.08 9.95 -11.57
CA ASP A 161 7.59 10.40 -12.86
C ASP A 161 8.69 9.45 -13.36
N ASP A 162 8.69 9.15 -14.66
CA ASP A 162 9.68 8.24 -15.27
C ASP A 162 11.12 8.74 -15.14
N LYS A 163 11.31 10.06 -15.01
CA LYS A 163 12.61 10.70 -14.99
C LYS A 163 13.09 11.01 -13.58
N TYR A 164 12.20 11.46 -12.73
CA TYR A 164 12.53 11.96 -11.40
C TYR A 164 12.19 10.98 -10.27
N GLY A 165 11.43 9.91 -10.55
CA GLY A 165 10.99 8.94 -9.56
C GLY A 165 9.76 9.43 -8.80
N ILE A 166 9.65 9.06 -7.53
CA ILE A 166 8.54 9.45 -6.67
C ILE A 166 8.66 10.93 -6.33
N GLN A 167 7.64 11.73 -6.69
CA GLN A 167 7.59 13.16 -6.43
C GLN A 167 6.72 13.52 -5.24
N SER A 168 5.63 12.80 -5.04
CA SER A 168 4.72 13.04 -3.92
C SER A 168 3.99 11.78 -3.50
N ALA A 169 3.43 11.81 -2.30
CA ALA A 169 2.56 10.77 -1.79
C ALA A 169 1.27 11.42 -1.25
N ILE A 170 0.14 10.98 -1.75
CA ILE A 170 -1.17 11.54 -1.45
C ILE A 170 -2.04 10.47 -0.80
N SER A 171 -2.58 10.75 0.38
CA SER A 171 -3.54 9.85 1.02
C SER A 171 -4.86 9.88 0.28
N LEU A 172 -5.38 8.70 -0.05
CA LEU A 172 -6.69 8.57 -0.71
C LEU A 172 -7.80 8.29 0.30
N PRO A 173 -9.04 8.77 0.01
CA PRO A 173 -10.20 8.47 0.84
C PRO A 173 -10.46 6.95 0.90
N ILE A 174 -10.37 6.36 2.08
CA ILE A 174 -10.39 4.91 2.26
C ILE A 174 -11.71 4.29 1.81
N ALA A 175 -12.82 4.98 2.05
CA ALA A 175 -14.15 4.51 1.66
C ALA A 175 -14.37 4.46 0.15
N GLU A 176 -13.62 5.25 -0.61
CA GLU A 176 -13.78 5.40 -2.06
C GLU A 176 -12.82 4.54 -2.87
N VAL A 177 -11.76 4.03 -2.24
CA VAL A 177 -10.77 3.19 -2.93
C VAL A 177 -11.17 1.73 -2.84
N GLU A 178 -11.27 1.09 -3.98
CA GLU A 178 -11.59 -0.32 -4.11
C GLU A 178 -10.38 -1.09 -4.65
N ARG A 179 -10.08 -2.22 -4.03
CA ARG A 179 -9.08 -3.15 -4.51
C ARG A 179 -9.72 -4.17 -5.43
N LEU A 180 -9.31 -4.19 -6.68
CA LEU A 180 -9.80 -5.09 -7.71
C LEU A 180 -8.83 -6.26 -7.89
N GLU A 181 -9.33 -7.48 -7.68
CA GLU A 181 -8.57 -8.72 -7.89
C GLU A 181 -9.28 -9.63 -8.90
N GLY A 182 -8.49 -10.37 -9.70
CA GLY A 182 -9.03 -11.38 -10.58
C GLY A 182 -9.77 -10.87 -11.83
N GLN A 183 -9.68 -9.59 -12.14
CA GLN A 183 -10.31 -9.03 -13.35
C GLN A 183 -9.57 -9.40 -14.65
N ASP A 184 -8.27 -9.66 -14.55
CA ASP A 184 -7.49 -10.14 -15.71
C ASP A 184 -7.61 -11.66 -15.82
N SER A 185 -8.28 -12.13 -16.87
CA SER A 185 -8.42 -13.57 -17.17
C SER A 185 -7.08 -14.26 -17.41
N THR A 186 -6.05 -13.51 -17.82
CA THR A 186 -4.69 -14.05 -18.05
C THR A 186 -3.87 -14.14 -16.78
N ASN A 187 -4.16 -13.29 -15.78
CA ASN A 187 -3.47 -13.26 -14.50
C ASN A 187 -4.44 -12.99 -13.35
N PRO A 188 -5.09 -14.03 -12.80
CA PRO A 188 -6.06 -13.89 -11.71
C PRO A 188 -5.51 -13.24 -10.43
N ASN A 189 -4.19 -13.21 -10.28
CA ASN A 189 -3.54 -12.60 -9.12
C ASN A 189 -3.13 -11.12 -9.37
N TYR A 190 -3.57 -10.56 -10.48
CA TYR A 190 -3.30 -9.17 -10.79
C TYR A 190 -4.21 -8.27 -9.97
N VAL A 191 -3.60 -7.32 -9.26
CA VAL A 191 -4.29 -6.37 -8.38
C VAL A 191 -4.24 -4.99 -9.00
N GLN A 192 -5.38 -4.35 -9.08
CA GLN A 192 -5.53 -2.95 -9.41
C GLN A 192 -6.31 -2.25 -8.29
N TYR A 193 -6.26 -0.94 -8.27
CA TYR A 193 -7.04 -0.12 -7.35
C TYR A 193 -7.89 0.84 -8.14
N GLN A 194 -9.15 0.98 -7.76
CA GLN A 194 -10.08 1.92 -8.36
C GLN A 194 -10.47 2.97 -7.33
N TRP A 195 -10.32 4.23 -7.69
CA TRP A 195 -10.84 5.33 -6.91
C TRP A 195 -12.19 5.74 -7.49
N ASN A 196 -13.26 5.34 -6.84
CA ASN A 196 -14.63 5.54 -7.31
C ASN A 196 -15.01 7.03 -7.36
N GLY A 197 -14.55 7.84 -6.41
CA GLY A 197 -14.82 9.28 -6.37
C GLY A 197 -14.26 10.04 -7.59
N ALA A 198 -13.13 9.61 -8.12
CA ALA A 198 -12.51 10.23 -9.30
C ALA A 198 -12.71 9.42 -10.59
N GLY A 199 -13.25 8.19 -10.51
CA GLY A 199 -13.38 7.29 -11.65
C GLY A 199 -12.03 6.84 -12.24
N MET A 200 -10.97 6.85 -11.42
CA MET A 200 -9.62 6.52 -11.84
C MET A 200 -9.23 5.12 -11.39
N THR A 201 -8.51 4.41 -12.26
CA THR A 201 -7.93 3.10 -11.94
C THR A 201 -6.42 3.19 -11.90
N PHE A 202 -5.83 2.68 -10.84
CA PHE A 202 -4.39 2.69 -10.58
C PHE A 202 -3.81 1.29 -10.66
N GLU A 203 -2.58 1.20 -11.13
CA GLU A 203 -1.78 0.00 -11.09
C GLU A 203 -1.27 -0.26 -9.66
N ASN A 204 -0.99 -1.52 -9.35
CA ASN A 204 -0.55 -1.92 -8.01
C ASN A 204 0.76 -1.26 -7.53
N TRP A 205 1.55 -0.69 -8.43
CA TRP A 205 2.79 0.01 -8.10
C TRP A 205 2.59 1.50 -7.80
N GLN A 206 1.43 2.05 -8.17
CA GLN A 206 1.07 3.45 -7.90
C GLN A 206 0.42 3.62 -6.52
N ILE A 207 -0.06 2.55 -5.92
CA ILE A 207 -0.74 2.58 -4.63
C ILE A 207 0.04 1.75 -3.61
N ALA A 208 0.46 2.40 -2.52
CA ALA A 208 0.92 1.71 -1.34
C ALA A 208 -0.29 1.43 -0.42
N HIS A 209 -0.68 0.16 -0.33
CA HIS A 209 -1.77 -0.29 0.53
C HIS A 209 -1.20 -0.85 1.83
N PHE A 210 -1.40 -0.12 2.92
CA PHE A 210 -1.08 -0.53 4.28
C PHE A 210 -2.33 -1.10 4.93
N ARG A 211 -2.18 -2.19 5.67
CA ARG A 211 -3.31 -2.80 6.36
C ARG A 211 -2.90 -3.42 7.68
N VAL A 212 -3.77 -3.32 8.66
CA VAL A 212 -3.64 -4.05 9.91
C VAL A 212 -4.05 -5.49 9.66
N LEU A 213 -3.11 -6.42 9.82
CA LEU A 213 -3.37 -7.84 9.67
C LEU A 213 -4.15 -8.34 10.86
N GLY A 214 -5.33 -8.85 10.60
CA GLY A 214 -6.20 -9.47 11.60
C GLY A 214 -6.70 -10.80 11.08
N ASN A 215 -7.93 -11.15 11.45
CA ASN A 215 -8.61 -12.32 10.95
C ASN A 215 -8.87 -12.20 9.44
N ASP A 216 -8.80 -13.33 8.72
CA ASP A 216 -9.09 -13.41 7.27
C ASP A 216 -10.55 -13.05 6.90
N LYS A 217 -11.38 -12.72 7.91
CA LYS A 217 -12.80 -12.36 7.75
C LYS A 217 -13.04 -11.21 6.78
N HIS A 218 -12.11 -10.26 6.72
CA HIS A 218 -12.22 -9.04 5.90
C HIS A 218 -11.25 -9.02 4.71
N ALA A 219 -10.53 -10.13 4.46
CA ALA A 219 -9.64 -10.21 3.31
C ALA A 219 -10.35 -9.81 2.01
N PRO A 220 -9.72 -9.03 1.12
CA PRO A 220 -8.31 -8.62 1.09
C PRO A 220 -7.98 -7.35 1.89
N TYR A 221 -8.93 -6.81 2.62
CA TYR A 221 -8.78 -5.61 3.45
C TYR A 221 -8.29 -5.94 4.86
N GLY A 222 -7.87 -4.92 5.58
CA GLY A 222 -7.44 -5.01 6.96
C GLY A 222 -8.60 -5.07 7.96
N THR A 223 -8.24 -5.26 9.23
CA THR A 223 -9.17 -5.27 10.36
C THR A 223 -8.89 -4.08 11.25
N SER A 224 -9.90 -3.25 11.50
CA SER A 224 -9.80 -2.12 12.40
C SER A 224 -9.51 -2.57 13.83
N VAL A 225 -8.79 -1.74 14.62
CA VAL A 225 -8.66 -1.94 16.07
C VAL A 225 -10.01 -1.73 16.79
N LEU A 226 -10.98 -1.09 16.12
CA LEU A 226 -12.33 -0.87 16.63
C LEU A 226 -13.29 -2.04 16.35
N ASP A 227 -12.95 -2.96 15.44
CA ASP A 227 -13.80 -4.10 15.08
C ASP A 227 -14.28 -4.94 16.29
N PRO A 228 -13.46 -5.18 17.34
CA PRO A 228 -13.92 -5.92 18.52
C PRO A 228 -14.93 -5.17 19.40
N ALA A 229 -14.98 -3.85 19.26
CA ALA A 229 -15.87 -2.99 20.06
C ALA A 229 -17.18 -2.64 19.33
N ARG A 230 -17.28 -3.00 18.04
CA ARG A 230 -18.47 -2.85 17.22
C ARG A 230 -19.46 -4.00 17.52
#